data_eae8c3916e46a62fda32d36735ec9438
#
_entry.id   eae8c3916e46a62fda32d36735ec9438
#
_cell.length_a   1.000
_cell.length_b   1.000
_cell.length_c   1.000
_cell.angle_alpha   90.00
_cell.angle_beta   90.00
_cell.angle_gamma   90.00
#
_symmetry.space_group_name_H-M   'P 1'
#
loop_
_entity.id
_entity.type
_entity.pdbx_description
1 polymer ?
#
loop_
_entity_poly.entity_id
_entity_poly.type
_entity_poly.pdbx_seq_one_letter_code
_entity_poly.pdbx_strand_id
1 'polypeptide(L)'
;MSLAINIIAQSPTKAPFPAQPPADYDLRWGVKIPMRDKVELNATLYLPKTPDGSPPKTPVIFTLTPYISDTYHARGAYFASHGYVFALVEVRGRGNSGGEFEPFANEPRDGHDVVEWLAKQPFCDGKVAMWGGSYAGFDQWATAKEFPPHLATIVPAAAAHPGLDYPSYNNIGMTYDVQWFTLTSGHTPQNNLFGNQKFWRTKFLDAYKKHLPFKSLDSFVGNPSVNFQRILKHPTADAYYDAMLPTREQFQKIALPILTITGQYDDDELGALTYYRDHLANASSQARAKHFLIIGPWDHAGTRTPTDEVAGVKFGPGAIVDLNDLHRQWYDWTMKGGPKPAFLKNQVAYYLLAPGNSGANGEWKYADDFGTLVANPKTFYLETGPVLGNSVYRSGFFHPAPPKEGIRMIPPGKFTYDPLDTSRGENVEGTDPKEKTAAIDQTFALSIGKDGLVYHTDPLPNETPLVGCPALSLWLSIDTPDIDLECDLYEIQPDGTSIALWSDLRRLRYRESLRDAKLVKPGEIVRCDFNPGLFVARRLMKGSRLRLVVTAVNSILWQKNYCSGGIVAEETAKDAHTCNVQVYHDAEHPSAIQLPLRQ
;
A
#
# COMPACT_ATOMS: atom_id res chain seq x y z
N MET A 1 -6.69 -2.12 -14.63
CA MET A 1 -7.57 -1.94 -13.45
C MET A 1 -6.64 -1.79 -12.28
N SER A 2 -6.39 -0.54 -11.93
CA SER A 2 -5.63 -0.29 -10.71
C SER A 2 -6.22 -1.17 -9.63
N LEU A 3 -5.40 -1.97 -8.96
CA LEU A 3 -5.72 -2.61 -7.69
C LEU A 3 -5.83 -1.53 -6.60
N ALA A 4 -6.58 -0.44 -6.87
CA ALA A 4 -7.17 0.33 -5.81
C ALA A 4 -8.23 -0.59 -5.20
N ILE A 5 -7.75 -1.62 -4.52
CA ILE A 5 -8.58 -2.43 -3.64
C ILE A 5 -9.04 -1.46 -2.58
N ASN A 6 -10.29 -1.03 -2.69
CA ASN A 6 -10.88 -0.17 -1.69
C ASN A 6 -10.63 -0.81 -0.33
N ILE A 7 -9.87 -0.12 0.51
CA ILE A 7 -9.71 -0.47 1.90
C ILE A 7 -11.10 -0.50 2.51
N ILE A 8 -11.73 -1.66 2.47
CA ILE A 8 -12.93 -1.89 3.24
C ILE A 8 -12.44 -2.16 4.65
N ALA A 9 -12.70 -1.22 5.54
CA ALA A 9 -12.89 -1.60 6.92
C ALA A 9 -14.10 -2.55 6.91
N GLN A 10 -13.85 -3.85 6.75
CA GLN A 10 -14.89 -4.85 6.91
C GLN A 10 -15.48 -4.61 8.29
N SER A 11 -16.79 -4.45 8.35
CA SER A 11 -17.52 -4.68 9.60
C SER A 11 -16.98 -5.97 10.19
N PRO A 12 -16.67 -6.04 11.49
CA PRO A 12 -16.01 -7.19 12.06
C PRO A 12 -16.79 -8.45 11.75
N THR A 13 -16.43 -9.14 10.68
CA THR A 13 -16.80 -10.53 10.50
C THR A 13 -16.23 -11.20 11.73
N LYS A 14 -17.07 -11.92 12.46
CA LYS A 14 -16.71 -12.63 13.69
C LYS A 14 -15.31 -13.20 13.54
N ALA A 15 -14.36 -12.62 14.30
CA ALA A 15 -12.99 -13.10 14.32
C ALA A 15 -13.03 -14.61 14.59
N PRO A 16 -12.27 -15.42 13.86
CA PRO A 16 -12.20 -16.87 14.07
C PRO A 16 -11.39 -17.23 15.32
N PHE A 17 -11.36 -16.34 16.32
CA PHE A 17 -10.67 -16.61 17.57
C PHE A 17 -11.65 -17.24 18.56
N PRO A 18 -11.25 -18.34 19.23
CA PRO A 18 -12.05 -18.89 20.33
C PRO A 18 -12.29 -17.80 21.36
N ALA A 19 -13.50 -17.78 21.94
CA ALA A 19 -13.84 -16.86 23.02
C ALA A 19 -12.74 -16.91 24.08
N GLN A 20 -12.01 -15.81 24.23
CA GLN A 20 -10.99 -15.70 25.28
C GLN A 20 -11.70 -15.86 26.64
N PRO A 21 -11.11 -16.58 27.61
CA PRO A 21 -11.63 -16.57 28.96
C PRO A 21 -11.68 -15.11 29.46
N PRO A 22 -12.55 -14.76 30.43
CA PRO A 22 -12.64 -13.41 30.95
C PRO A 22 -11.23 -12.93 31.31
N ALA A 23 -10.78 -11.88 30.65
CA ALA A 23 -9.42 -11.43 30.80
C ALA A 23 -9.22 -10.85 32.20
N ASP A 24 -8.22 -11.34 32.92
CA ASP A 24 -7.77 -10.78 34.18
C ASP A 24 -6.93 -9.52 33.93
N TYR A 25 -7.59 -8.42 33.53
CA TYR A 25 -6.94 -7.13 33.39
C TYR A 25 -7.83 -6.01 33.97
N ASP A 26 -7.18 -4.95 34.42
CA ASP A 26 -7.83 -3.70 34.80
C ASP A 26 -7.82 -2.75 33.61
N LEU A 27 -8.96 -2.08 33.40
CA LEU A 27 -9.12 -1.08 32.37
C LEU A 27 -9.13 0.33 33.00
N ARG A 28 -8.23 1.19 32.55
CA ARG A 28 -8.16 2.60 32.98
C ARG A 28 -8.43 3.51 31.81
N TRP A 29 -9.58 4.16 31.85
CA TRP A 29 -10.03 5.10 30.84
C TRP A 29 -9.58 6.52 31.14
N GLY A 30 -9.41 7.33 30.09
CA GLY A 30 -9.21 8.77 30.23
C GLY A 30 -7.89 9.16 30.87
N VAL A 31 -6.89 8.31 30.73
CA VAL A 31 -5.53 8.62 31.22
C VAL A 31 -4.92 9.72 30.36
N LYS A 32 -4.50 10.82 30.97
CA LYS A 32 -3.89 11.94 30.28
C LYS A 32 -2.38 11.81 30.23
N ILE A 33 -1.83 11.92 29.03
CA ILE A 33 -0.38 11.89 28.76
C ILE A 33 0.02 13.30 28.33
N PRO A 34 0.76 14.05 29.16
CA PRO A 34 1.17 15.41 28.81
C PRO A 34 2.32 15.38 27.79
N MET A 35 2.15 16.08 26.69
CA MET A 35 3.19 16.32 25.69
C MET A 35 4.10 17.50 26.13
N ARG A 36 5.28 17.62 25.52
CA ARG A 36 6.26 18.68 25.81
C ARG A 36 5.71 20.10 25.64
N ASP A 37 4.71 20.28 24.78
CA ASP A 37 4.01 21.54 24.52
C ASP A 37 2.75 21.74 25.38
N LYS A 38 2.54 20.87 26.38
CA LYS A 38 1.40 20.86 27.31
C LYS A 38 0.06 20.43 26.71
N VAL A 39 0.01 19.99 25.48
CA VAL A 39 -1.17 19.27 24.97
C VAL A 39 -1.25 17.93 25.71
N GLU A 40 -2.46 17.50 26.07
CA GLU A 40 -2.68 16.22 26.71
C GLU A 40 -3.30 15.23 25.71
N LEU A 41 -2.60 14.13 25.43
CA LEU A 41 -3.20 13.02 24.71
C LEU A 41 -4.01 12.15 25.66
N ASN A 42 -5.03 11.50 25.13
CA ASN A 42 -5.87 10.58 25.88
C ASN A 42 -5.46 9.13 25.61
N ALA A 43 -5.43 8.34 26.67
CA ALA A 43 -5.12 6.92 26.57
C ALA A 43 -6.11 6.05 27.36
N THR A 44 -6.28 4.83 26.86
CA THR A 44 -6.92 3.72 27.59
C THR A 44 -5.86 2.68 27.88
N LEU A 45 -5.66 2.36 29.18
CA LEU A 45 -4.68 1.39 29.61
C LEU A 45 -5.33 0.07 29.97
N TYR A 46 -4.76 -1.02 29.49
CA TYR A 46 -5.06 -2.40 29.85
C TYR A 46 -3.91 -2.91 30.72
N LEU A 47 -4.18 -3.12 32.01
CA LEU A 47 -3.15 -3.53 32.96
C LEU A 47 -3.39 -4.98 33.40
N PRO A 48 -2.39 -5.87 33.29
CA PRO A 48 -2.49 -7.23 33.81
C PRO A 48 -2.86 -7.22 35.29
N LYS A 49 -3.76 -8.12 35.70
CA LYS A 49 -4.04 -8.36 37.11
C LYS A 49 -3.07 -9.37 37.71
N THR A 50 -2.63 -9.10 38.91
CA THR A 50 -1.94 -10.07 39.74
C THR A 50 -2.87 -10.58 40.84
N PRO A 51 -2.61 -11.76 41.43
CA PRO A 51 -3.42 -12.29 42.53
C PRO A 51 -3.53 -11.37 43.74
N ASP A 52 -2.54 -10.52 43.97
CA ASP A 52 -2.51 -9.54 45.07
C ASP A 52 -3.08 -8.17 44.68
N GLY A 53 -3.56 -8.01 43.44
CA GLY A 53 -4.19 -6.78 42.95
C GLY A 53 -3.23 -5.64 42.60
N SER A 54 -1.92 -5.82 42.73
CA SER A 54 -0.94 -4.84 42.27
C SER A 54 -0.55 -5.09 40.82
N PRO A 55 -0.48 -4.09 39.94
CA PRO A 55 0.02 -4.31 38.58
C PRO A 55 1.50 -4.67 38.63
N PRO A 56 1.93 -5.78 37.97
CA PRO A 56 3.32 -6.13 37.88
C PRO A 56 4.08 -5.10 37.05
N LYS A 57 5.34 -4.87 37.37
CA LYS A 57 6.23 -4.13 36.47
C LYS A 57 6.51 -5.01 35.25
N THR A 58 6.04 -4.57 34.07
CA THR A 58 6.15 -5.33 32.82
C THR A 58 6.40 -4.40 31.65
N PRO A 59 6.93 -4.87 30.51
CA PRO A 59 7.04 -4.05 29.32
C PRO A 59 5.67 -3.53 28.88
N VAL A 60 5.66 -2.33 28.29
CA VAL A 60 4.47 -1.70 27.75
C VAL A 60 4.47 -1.82 26.23
N ILE A 61 3.34 -2.20 25.65
CA ILE A 61 3.07 -2.11 24.22
C ILE A 61 2.05 -0.99 24.03
N PHE A 62 2.24 -0.11 23.06
CA PHE A 62 1.23 0.88 22.75
C PHE A 62 0.97 1.01 21.26
N THR A 63 -0.20 1.54 20.92
CA THR A 63 -0.53 2.03 19.60
C THR A 63 -0.91 3.50 19.69
N LEU A 64 -0.45 4.27 18.73
CA LEU A 64 -0.85 5.65 18.51
C LEU A 64 -1.78 5.67 17.30
N THR A 65 -3.00 6.23 17.42
CA THR A 65 -4.00 6.03 16.36
C THR A 65 -5.01 7.17 16.28
N PRO A 66 -5.43 7.57 15.04
CA PRO A 66 -6.53 8.51 14.85
C PRO A 66 -7.91 7.85 14.92
N TYR A 67 -7.99 6.50 15.01
CA TYR A 67 -9.22 5.73 14.83
C TYR A 67 -10.00 5.45 16.11
N ILE A 68 -9.51 5.88 17.26
CA ILE A 68 -10.08 5.67 18.59
C ILE A 68 -10.13 4.21 19.06
N SER A 69 -10.19 4.04 20.37
CA SER A 69 -9.87 2.83 21.09
C SER A 69 -10.69 1.59 20.78
N ASP A 70 -11.96 1.72 20.39
CA ASP A 70 -12.85 0.56 20.24
C ASP A 70 -12.36 -0.44 19.18
N THR A 71 -11.67 0.04 18.14
CA THR A 71 -11.15 -0.79 17.05
C THR A 71 -10.09 -1.78 17.54
N TYR A 72 -9.35 -1.43 18.61
CA TYR A 72 -8.21 -2.22 19.09
C TYR A 72 -8.43 -2.87 20.46
N HIS A 73 -9.65 -2.81 21.00
CA HIS A 73 -9.97 -3.39 22.31
C HIS A 73 -9.52 -4.85 22.44
N ALA A 74 -9.83 -5.68 21.46
CA ALA A 74 -9.46 -7.10 21.47
C ALA A 74 -7.92 -7.31 21.53
N ARG A 75 -7.14 -6.42 20.93
CA ARG A 75 -5.67 -6.45 20.98
C ARG A 75 -5.17 -6.06 22.37
N GLY A 76 -5.71 -4.99 22.94
CA GLY A 76 -5.37 -4.56 24.29
C GLY A 76 -5.66 -5.65 25.33
N ALA A 77 -6.84 -6.27 25.25
CA ALA A 77 -7.22 -7.40 26.09
C ALA A 77 -6.28 -8.61 25.91
N TYR A 78 -5.93 -8.95 24.65
CA TYR A 78 -5.01 -10.04 24.37
C TYR A 78 -3.65 -9.84 25.03
N PHE A 79 -3.01 -8.69 24.80
CA PHE A 79 -1.68 -8.43 25.38
C PHE A 79 -1.71 -8.32 26.90
N ALA A 80 -2.77 -7.74 27.48
CA ALA A 80 -2.89 -7.66 28.93
C ALA A 80 -3.06 -9.04 29.56
N SER A 81 -3.84 -9.93 28.98
CA SER A 81 -3.97 -11.32 29.46
C SER A 81 -2.66 -12.15 29.32
N HIS A 82 -1.70 -11.66 28.54
CA HIS A 82 -0.38 -12.29 28.37
C HIS A 82 0.75 -11.53 29.09
N GLY A 83 0.39 -10.70 30.08
CA GLY A 83 1.36 -10.09 30.98
C GLY A 83 2.11 -8.90 30.38
N TYR A 84 1.45 -8.12 29.53
CA TYR A 84 1.91 -6.82 29.05
C TYR A 84 0.92 -5.72 29.45
N VAL A 85 1.40 -4.55 29.81
CA VAL A 85 0.52 -3.39 29.77
C VAL A 85 0.32 -3.01 28.30
N PHE A 86 -0.94 -2.78 27.90
CA PHE A 86 -1.23 -2.25 26.58
C PHE A 86 -1.86 -0.86 26.70
N ALA A 87 -1.36 0.12 25.94
CA ALA A 87 -1.88 1.47 25.91
C ALA A 87 -2.43 1.80 24.52
N LEU A 88 -3.73 2.10 24.47
CA LEU A 88 -4.37 2.71 23.30
C LEU A 88 -4.28 4.21 23.45
N VAL A 89 -3.51 4.88 22.59
CA VAL A 89 -3.28 6.32 22.64
C VAL A 89 -3.91 6.97 21.42
N GLU A 90 -4.79 7.91 21.66
CA GLU A 90 -5.42 8.70 20.61
C GLU A 90 -4.48 9.83 20.18
N VAL A 91 -4.24 9.98 18.87
CA VAL A 91 -3.42 11.08 18.35
C VAL A 91 -4.04 12.44 18.70
N ARG A 92 -3.25 13.48 18.60
CA ARG A 92 -3.63 14.87 18.83
C ARG A 92 -4.90 15.25 18.04
N GLY A 93 -5.87 15.90 18.70
CA GLY A 93 -7.14 16.34 18.11
C GLY A 93 -8.15 15.22 17.81
N ARG A 94 -7.87 13.96 18.22
CA ARG A 94 -8.79 12.83 18.04
C ARG A 94 -9.28 12.30 19.38
N GLY A 95 -10.47 11.71 19.40
CA GLY A 95 -11.09 11.18 20.62
C GLY A 95 -11.19 12.22 21.73
N ASN A 96 -10.59 11.92 22.87
CA ASN A 96 -10.49 12.82 24.00
C ASN A 96 -9.11 13.49 24.14
N SER A 97 -8.25 13.38 23.11
CA SER A 97 -6.97 14.09 23.07
C SER A 97 -7.18 15.56 22.74
N GLY A 98 -6.36 16.42 23.36
CA GLY A 98 -6.31 17.85 23.08
C GLY A 98 -5.58 18.18 21.78
N GLY A 99 -5.57 19.47 21.44
CA GLY A 99 -4.91 20.00 20.25
C GLY A 99 -5.72 19.81 18.96
N GLU A 100 -5.05 19.99 17.82
CA GLU A 100 -5.64 19.91 16.50
C GLU A 100 -5.07 18.73 15.72
N PHE A 101 -5.90 18.01 14.97
CA PHE A 101 -5.47 16.89 14.16
C PHE A 101 -4.92 17.38 12.80
N GLU A 102 -3.63 17.24 12.63
CA GLU A 102 -2.94 17.34 11.36
C GLU A 102 -2.26 16.00 11.07
N PRO A 103 -2.76 15.21 10.11
CA PRO A 103 -2.26 13.86 9.87
C PRO A 103 -0.76 13.83 9.61
N PHE A 104 -0.08 12.88 10.25
CA PHE A 104 1.35 12.59 10.10
C PHE A 104 2.32 13.66 10.63
N ALA A 105 1.83 14.84 11.03
CA ALA A 105 2.69 15.98 11.33
C ALA A 105 3.24 15.99 12.78
N ASN A 106 2.42 15.56 13.75
CA ASN A 106 2.77 15.64 15.17
C ASN A 106 3.28 14.32 15.76
N GLU A 107 3.00 13.20 15.10
CA GLU A 107 3.26 11.85 15.57
C GLU A 107 4.73 11.58 15.91
N PRO A 108 5.73 12.15 15.20
CA PRO A 108 7.12 11.96 15.61
C PRO A 108 7.39 12.42 17.04
N ARG A 109 7.00 13.63 17.39
CA ARG A 109 7.25 14.22 18.72
C ARG A 109 6.31 13.66 19.78
N ASP A 110 5.05 13.51 19.44
CA ASP A 110 4.04 12.97 20.35
C ASP A 110 4.36 11.51 20.68
N GLY A 111 4.74 10.70 19.71
CA GLY A 111 5.18 9.32 19.92
C GLY A 111 6.38 9.21 20.84
N HIS A 112 7.39 10.07 20.66
CA HIS A 112 8.53 10.15 21.59
C HIS A 112 8.05 10.44 23.01
N ASP A 113 7.20 11.46 23.20
CA ASP A 113 6.75 11.88 24.54
C ASP A 113 5.90 10.79 25.19
N VAL A 114 5.07 10.07 24.43
CA VAL A 114 4.29 8.92 24.91
C VAL A 114 5.21 7.80 25.38
N VAL A 115 6.26 7.43 24.63
CA VAL A 115 7.25 6.42 25.04
C VAL A 115 7.88 6.79 26.36
N GLU A 116 8.38 8.01 26.49
CA GLU A 116 9.08 8.46 27.67
C GLU A 116 8.16 8.65 28.90
N TRP A 117 6.88 8.98 28.67
CA TRP A 117 5.89 9.01 29.74
C TRP A 117 5.55 7.61 30.23
N LEU A 118 5.26 6.65 29.31
CA LEU A 118 4.93 5.27 29.65
C LEU A 118 6.08 4.58 30.41
N ALA A 119 7.32 4.81 29.99
CA ALA A 119 8.51 4.24 30.64
C ALA A 119 8.67 4.64 32.09
N LYS A 120 8.17 5.82 32.48
CA LYS A 120 8.25 6.35 33.86
C LYS A 120 7.11 5.88 34.75
N GLN A 121 6.11 5.17 34.22
CA GLN A 121 4.99 4.74 35.03
C GLN A 121 5.37 3.60 35.98
N PRO A 122 4.75 3.52 37.17
CA PRO A 122 5.09 2.50 38.17
C PRO A 122 4.85 1.07 37.70
N PHE A 123 3.99 0.86 36.71
CA PHE A 123 3.70 -0.45 36.10
C PHE A 123 4.68 -0.84 34.97
N CYS A 124 5.53 0.08 34.51
CA CYS A 124 6.48 -0.18 33.43
C CYS A 124 7.84 -0.64 33.97
N ASP A 125 8.48 -1.62 33.34
CA ASP A 125 9.83 -2.08 33.63
C ASP A 125 10.92 -1.25 32.90
N GLY A 126 10.53 -0.17 32.21
CA GLY A 126 11.40 0.70 31.45
C GLY A 126 11.52 0.33 29.97
N LYS A 127 10.80 -0.67 29.47
CA LYS A 127 10.78 -1.03 28.04
C LYS A 127 9.42 -0.77 27.44
N VAL A 128 9.41 -0.03 26.33
CA VAL A 128 8.20 0.32 25.60
C VAL A 128 8.33 -0.19 24.15
N ALA A 129 7.28 -0.75 23.62
CA ALA A 129 7.19 -1.20 22.24
C ALA A 129 5.97 -0.58 21.56
N MET A 130 6.00 -0.54 20.22
CA MET A 130 4.84 -0.12 19.43
C MET A 130 4.25 -1.27 18.65
N TRP A 131 2.93 -1.16 18.42
CA TRP A 131 2.13 -2.06 17.62
C TRP A 131 1.13 -1.26 16.78
N GLY A 132 0.89 -1.68 15.55
CA GLY A 132 -0.15 -1.12 14.70
C GLY A 132 0.17 -1.22 13.22
N GLY A 133 -0.84 -0.93 12.42
CA GLY A 133 -0.71 -0.95 10.97
C GLY A 133 -1.32 0.29 10.31
N SER A 134 -1.03 0.48 9.02
CA SER A 134 -1.49 1.65 8.29
C SER A 134 -0.91 2.94 8.87
N TYR A 135 -1.74 3.89 9.22
CA TYR A 135 -1.34 5.08 9.97
C TYR A 135 -0.50 4.74 11.22
N ALA A 136 -0.97 3.78 12.04
CA ALA A 136 -0.22 3.34 13.22
C ALA A 136 1.02 2.48 12.87
N GLY A 137 1.22 2.11 11.63
CA GLY A 137 2.46 1.57 11.07
C GLY A 137 3.46 2.69 10.79
N PHE A 138 3.01 3.78 10.16
CA PHE A 138 3.78 5.01 9.97
C PHE A 138 4.24 5.58 11.33
N ASP A 139 3.34 5.67 12.32
CA ASP A 139 3.63 6.26 13.63
C ASP A 139 4.84 5.62 14.32
N GLN A 140 5.09 4.34 14.06
CA GLN A 140 6.23 3.62 14.61
C GLN A 140 7.55 4.11 14.02
N TRP A 141 7.61 4.33 12.72
CA TRP A 141 8.77 4.91 12.05
C TRP A 141 8.96 6.38 12.43
N ALA A 142 7.87 7.12 12.51
CA ALA A 142 7.84 8.51 12.94
C ALA A 142 8.35 8.67 14.37
N THR A 143 7.95 7.79 15.30
CA THR A 143 8.44 7.75 16.66
C THR A 143 9.92 7.34 16.73
N ALA A 144 10.30 6.28 15.99
CA ALA A 144 11.67 5.75 16.03
C ALA A 144 12.72 6.77 15.54
N LYS A 145 12.36 7.64 14.58
CA LYS A 145 13.27 8.68 14.08
C LYS A 145 13.62 9.76 15.12
N GLU A 146 12.82 9.89 16.19
CA GLU A 146 13.08 10.81 17.29
C GLU A 146 13.92 10.17 18.42
N PHE A 147 14.29 8.90 18.27
CA PHE A 147 15.18 8.14 19.16
C PHE A 147 14.78 8.17 20.65
N PRO A 148 13.52 7.87 21.05
CA PRO A 148 13.18 7.80 22.45
C PRO A 148 13.98 6.67 23.14
N PRO A 149 14.71 6.96 24.25
CA PRO A 149 15.64 6.00 24.86
C PRO A 149 15.00 4.70 25.34
N HIS A 150 13.70 4.72 25.65
CA HIS A 150 12.98 3.56 26.18
C HIS A 150 12.21 2.76 25.09
N LEU A 151 12.29 3.16 23.81
CA LEU A 151 11.70 2.40 22.72
C LEU A 151 12.55 1.16 22.44
N ALA A 152 12.04 -0.01 22.82
CA ALA A 152 12.76 -1.28 22.72
C ALA A 152 12.63 -1.98 21.36
N THR A 153 11.47 -1.87 20.72
CA THR A 153 11.17 -2.52 19.42
C THR A 153 9.93 -1.93 18.77
N ILE A 154 9.83 -2.09 17.43
CA ILE A 154 8.64 -1.72 16.65
C ILE A 154 8.18 -2.88 15.77
N VAL A 155 6.86 -2.93 15.51
CA VAL A 155 6.23 -3.90 14.61
C VAL A 155 5.29 -3.15 13.64
N PRO A 156 5.85 -2.42 12.65
CA PRO A 156 5.06 -1.69 11.68
C PRO A 156 4.45 -2.66 10.66
N ALA A 157 3.11 -2.72 10.62
CA ALA A 157 2.38 -3.49 9.61
C ALA A 157 1.75 -2.54 8.58
N ALA A 158 1.85 -2.86 7.28
CA ALA A 158 1.23 -2.05 6.23
C ALA A 158 1.46 -0.54 6.47
N ALA A 159 2.71 -0.14 6.65
CA ALA A 159 3.03 1.23 7.08
C ALA A 159 2.90 2.20 5.91
N ALA A 160 1.93 3.12 5.98
CA ALA A 160 1.78 4.20 5.01
C ALA A 160 3.04 5.07 4.93
N HIS A 161 3.40 5.49 3.71
CA HIS A 161 4.57 6.33 3.47
C HIS A 161 4.14 7.68 2.89
N PRO A 162 3.98 8.73 3.74
CA PRO A 162 3.55 10.04 3.28
C PRO A 162 4.36 10.57 2.10
N GLY A 163 3.65 11.01 1.05
CA GLY A 163 4.25 11.53 -0.19
C GLY A 163 4.71 10.47 -1.20
N LEU A 164 4.45 9.17 -0.96
CA LEU A 164 4.77 8.10 -1.89
C LEU A 164 3.53 7.25 -2.26
N ASP A 165 2.88 6.62 -1.29
CA ASP A 165 1.66 5.82 -1.46
C ASP A 165 0.43 6.44 -0.83
N TYR A 166 0.60 7.38 0.09
CA TYR A 166 -0.46 8.15 0.71
C TYR A 166 -0.01 9.61 0.95
N PRO A 167 -0.84 10.64 0.77
CA PRO A 167 -2.23 10.68 0.28
C PRO A 167 -2.33 10.57 -1.25
N SER A 168 -1.25 10.39 -1.93
CA SER A 168 -1.20 10.20 -3.37
C SER A 168 -0.26 9.04 -3.71
N TYR A 169 -0.64 8.25 -4.68
CA TYR A 169 0.22 7.22 -5.22
C TYR A 169 1.03 7.81 -6.39
N ASN A 170 2.34 7.90 -6.23
CA ASN A 170 3.23 8.50 -7.24
C ASN A 170 2.76 9.90 -7.71
N ASN A 171 2.33 10.75 -6.78
CA ASN A 171 1.78 12.10 -7.02
C ASN A 171 0.43 12.12 -7.79
N ILE A 172 -0.28 11.01 -7.85
CA ILE A 172 -1.65 10.94 -8.38
C ILE A 172 -2.60 10.84 -7.18
N GLY A 173 -3.43 11.85 -6.97
CA GLY A 173 -4.36 11.91 -5.84
C GLY A 173 -5.44 10.83 -5.91
N MET A 174 -5.89 10.37 -4.74
CA MET A 174 -6.92 9.34 -4.60
C MET A 174 -8.24 9.93 -4.13
N THR A 175 -9.37 9.52 -4.71
CA THR A 175 -10.69 9.91 -4.16
C THR A 175 -10.91 9.36 -2.75
N TYR A 176 -10.21 8.28 -2.40
CA TYR A 176 -10.13 7.72 -1.06
C TYR A 176 -9.74 8.75 0.01
N ASP A 177 -8.92 9.74 -0.31
CA ASP A 177 -8.54 10.79 0.63
C ASP A 177 -9.75 11.49 1.23
N VAL A 178 -10.73 11.83 0.40
CA VAL A 178 -11.97 12.48 0.87
C VAL A 178 -12.77 11.56 1.78
N GLN A 179 -12.80 10.25 1.49
CA GLN A 179 -13.43 9.24 2.33
C GLN A 179 -12.71 9.14 3.67
N TRP A 180 -11.37 9.08 3.66
CA TRP A 180 -10.55 8.96 4.87
C TRP A 180 -10.59 10.24 5.72
N PHE A 181 -10.51 11.43 5.09
CA PHE A 181 -10.67 12.69 5.83
C PHE A 181 -12.07 12.86 6.40
N THR A 182 -13.08 12.22 5.81
CA THR A 182 -14.42 12.17 6.40
C THR A 182 -14.45 11.22 7.60
N LEU A 183 -13.81 10.05 7.52
CA LEU A 183 -13.66 9.14 8.66
C LEU A 183 -13.01 9.85 9.85
N THR A 184 -11.99 10.64 9.59
CA THR A 184 -11.17 11.29 10.62
C THR A 184 -11.59 12.74 10.91
N SER A 185 -12.76 13.18 10.43
CA SER A 185 -13.27 14.51 10.73
C SER A 185 -13.77 14.61 12.17
N GLY A 186 -13.50 15.76 12.82
CA GLY A 186 -13.84 15.98 14.23
C GLY A 186 -13.13 15.00 15.18
N HIS A 187 -13.72 14.76 16.35
CA HIS A 187 -13.11 13.91 17.37
C HIS A 187 -13.47 12.42 17.23
N THR A 188 -14.62 12.10 16.64
CA THR A 188 -15.15 10.72 16.57
C THR A 188 -15.09 10.17 15.14
N PRO A 189 -14.63 8.93 14.92
CA PRO A 189 -14.59 8.33 13.58
C PRO A 189 -16.00 8.14 13.01
N GLN A 190 -16.14 8.48 11.72
CA GLN A 190 -17.40 8.31 10.99
C GLN A 190 -17.48 6.92 10.33
N ASN A 191 -17.34 5.85 11.13
CA ASN A 191 -17.21 4.46 10.66
C ASN A 191 -18.37 4.02 9.75
N ASN A 192 -19.62 4.35 10.11
CA ASN A 192 -20.80 3.95 9.32
C ASN A 192 -20.80 4.58 7.92
N LEU A 193 -20.40 5.86 7.83
CA LEU A 193 -20.28 6.54 6.55
C LEU A 193 -19.08 6.04 5.77
N PHE A 194 -17.94 5.86 6.43
CA PHE A 194 -16.72 5.33 5.82
C PHE A 194 -16.96 3.97 5.15
N GLY A 195 -17.65 3.04 5.82
CA GLY A 195 -18.00 1.72 5.28
C GLY A 195 -19.13 1.72 4.24
N ASN A 196 -19.77 2.86 3.97
CA ASN A 196 -20.86 2.93 3.01
C ASN A 196 -20.37 3.09 1.57
N GLN A 197 -19.87 2.00 0.98
CA GLN A 197 -19.29 1.99 -0.37
C GLN A 197 -20.27 2.51 -1.43
N LYS A 198 -21.55 2.20 -1.31
CA LYS A 198 -22.59 2.70 -2.24
C LYS A 198 -22.63 4.23 -2.25
N PHE A 199 -22.58 4.86 -1.08
CA PHE A 199 -22.52 6.33 -0.97
C PHE A 199 -21.29 6.88 -1.69
N TRP A 200 -20.11 6.36 -1.38
CA TRP A 200 -18.84 6.86 -1.92
C TRP A 200 -18.76 6.69 -3.43
N ARG A 201 -19.04 5.48 -3.94
CA ARG A 201 -19.03 5.23 -5.40
C ARG A 201 -20.03 6.11 -6.13
N THR A 202 -21.25 6.31 -5.59
CA THR A 202 -22.21 7.24 -6.18
C THR A 202 -21.66 8.66 -6.25
N LYS A 203 -21.06 9.15 -5.16
CA LYS A 203 -20.47 10.49 -5.11
C LYS A 203 -19.29 10.65 -6.07
N PHE A 204 -18.40 9.66 -6.10
CA PHE A 204 -17.23 9.71 -6.98
C PHE A 204 -17.64 9.62 -8.46
N LEU A 205 -18.59 8.75 -8.80
CA LEU A 205 -19.13 8.68 -10.17
C LEU A 205 -19.83 9.99 -10.58
N ASP A 206 -20.63 10.58 -9.70
CA ASP A 206 -21.28 11.85 -9.97
C ASP A 206 -20.29 12.99 -10.20
N ALA A 207 -19.24 13.07 -9.38
CA ALA A 207 -18.17 14.06 -9.54
C ALA A 207 -17.42 13.86 -10.86
N TYR A 208 -17.11 12.60 -11.17
CA TYR A 208 -16.41 12.18 -12.38
C TYR A 208 -17.19 12.54 -13.65
N LYS A 209 -18.50 12.26 -13.68
CA LYS A 209 -19.39 12.58 -14.81
C LYS A 209 -19.60 14.08 -15.00
N LYS A 210 -19.58 14.84 -13.91
CA LYS A 210 -19.70 16.31 -13.92
C LYS A 210 -18.37 17.00 -14.18
N HIS A 211 -17.28 16.25 -14.32
CA HIS A 211 -15.92 16.78 -14.48
C HIS A 211 -15.58 17.85 -13.41
N LEU A 212 -15.98 17.59 -12.17
CA LEU A 212 -15.66 18.50 -11.07
C LEU A 212 -14.15 18.53 -10.82
N PRO A 213 -13.58 19.70 -10.49
CA PRO A 213 -12.18 19.77 -10.13
C PRO A 213 -11.94 18.97 -8.85
N PHE A 214 -10.85 18.19 -8.82
CA PHE A 214 -10.54 17.29 -7.70
C PHE A 214 -10.54 18.01 -6.36
N LYS A 215 -10.05 19.26 -6.32
CA LYS A 215 -10.03 20.10 -5.11
C LYS A 215 -11.42 20.38 -4.51
N SER A 216 -12.50 20.17 -5.23
CA SER A 216 -13.86 20.43 -4.75
C SER A 216 -14.55 19.20 -4.14
N LEU A 217 -13.89 18.03 -4.14
CA LEU A 217 -14.52 16.76 -3.74
C LEU A 217 -14.96 16.76 -2.27
N ASP A 218 -14.19 17.35 -1.37
CA ASP A 218 -14.52 17.44 0.06
C ASP A 218 -15.83 18.22 0.29
N SER A 219 -15.97 19.36 -0.37
CA SER A 219 -17.20 20.15 -0.32
C SER A 219 -18.36 19.46 -1.04
N PHE A 220 -18.09 18.77 -2.15
CA PHE A 220 -19.11 18.04 -2.91
C PHE A 220 -19.70 16.86 -2.12
N VAL A 221 -18.90 16.16 -1.32
CA VAL A 221 -19.42 15.10 -0.44
C VAL A 221 -20.08 15.66 0.82
N GLY A 222 -19.96 16.97 1.09
CA GLY A 222 -20.57 17.64 2.23
C GLY A 222 -19.67 17.76 3.46
N ASN A 223 -18.38 17.53 3.32
CA ASN A 223 -17.40 17.61 4.42
C ASN A 223 -16.16 18.42 4.01
N PRO A 224 -16.25 19.76 3.92
CA PRO A 224 -15.07 20.60 3.65
C PRO A 224 -13.94 20.32 4.66
N SER A 225 -12.76 19.99 4.17
CA SER A 225 -11.64 19.52 4.98
C SER A 225 -10.39 20.37 4.81
N VAL A 226 -9.96 21.03 5.89
CA VAL A 226 -8.69 21.77 5.91
C VAL A 226 -7.51 20.87 5.58
N ASN A 227 -7.52 19.63 6.06
CA ASN A 227 -6.46 18.66 5.82
C ASN A 227 -6.42 18.22 4.35
N PHE A 228 -7.59 17.95 3.73
CA PHE A 228 -7.64 17.66 2.30
C PHE A 228 -7.09 18.82 1.46
N GLN A 229 -7.51 20.06 1.76
CA GLN A 229 -7.01 21.24 1.04
C GLN A 229 -5.51 21.48 1.30
N ARG A 230 -4.99 21.04 2.45
CA ARG A 230 -3.55 21.14 2.77
C ARG A 230 -2.73 20.19 1.90
N ILE A 231 -3.10 18.91 1.80
CA ILE A 231 -2.36 17.95 0.97
C ILE A 231 -2.34 18.36 -0.51
N LEU A 232 -3.40 19.00 -1.02
CA LEU A 232 -3.44 19.48 -2.40
C LEU A 232 -2.44 20.62 -2.68
N LYS A 233 -1.92 21.28 -1.64
CA LYS A 233 -0.83 22.27 -1.76
C LYS A 233 0.56 21.61 -1.83
N HIS A 234 0.65 20.32 -1.56
CA HIS A 234 1.85 19.50 -1.59
C HIS A 234 1.69 18.35 -2.60
N PRO A 235 1.55 18.66 -3.92
CA PRO A 235 1.28 17.65 -4.93
C PRO A 235 2.49 16.78 -5.30
N THR A 236 3.62 16.98 -4.64
CA THR A 236 4.89 16.28 -4.87
C THR A 236 5.46 15.77 -3.56
N ALA A 237 6.40 14.84 -3.62
CA ALA A 237 7.19 14.40 -2.46
C ALA A 237 8.15 15.54 -2.03
N ASP A 238 7.63 16.57 -1.38
CA ASP A 238 8.35 17.78 -0.99
C ASP A 238 8.78 17.79 0.49
N ALA A 239 9.33 18.92 0.95
CA ALA A 239 9.82 19.10 2.31
C ALA A 239 8.72 18.93 3.39
N TYR A 240 7.44 19.09 3.03
CA TYR A 240 6.32 18.85 3.95
C TYR A 240 6.29 17.38 4.38
N TYR A 241 6.37 16.46 3.41
CA TYR A 241 6.41 15.02 3.70
C TYR A 241 7.75 14.57 4.28
N ASP A 242 8.88 15.17 3.85
CA ASP A 242 10.21 14.86 4.40
C ASP A 242 10.27 15.06 5.93
N ALA A 243 9.56 16.06 6.45
CA ALA A 243 9.51 16.33 7.89
C ALA A 243 8.87 15.17 8.70
N MET A 244 8.01 14.37 8.07
CA MET A 244 7.30 13.25 8.67
C MET A 244 8.14 11.97 8.69
N LEU A 245 9.04 11.81 7.73
CA LEU A 245 9.79 10.59 7.45
C LEU A 245 11.18 10.57 8.10
N PRO A 246 11.76 9.38 8.37
CA PRO A 246 13.15 9.30 8.77
C PRO A 246 14.08 9.73 7.63
N THR A 247 15.05 10.59 7.93
CA THR A 247 16.13 10.92 6.99
C THR A 247 17.12 9.77 6.89
N ARG A 248 18.01 9.82 5.90
CA ARG A 248 19.11 8.86 5.76
C ARG A 248 19.94 8.73 7.03
N GLU A 249 20.28 9.86 7.68
CA GLU A 249 21.08 9.92 8.91
C GLU A 249 20.30 9.35 10.11
N GLN A 250 18.97 9.49 10.11
CA GLN A 250 18.12 8.88 11.12
C GLN A 250 18.03 7.37 10.95
N PHE A 251 17.86 6.86 9.73
CA PHE A 251 17.91 5.42 9.45
C PHE A 251 19.24 4.79 9.91
N GLN A 252 20.37 5.47 9.71
CA GLN A 252 21.68 4.99 10.20
C GLN A 252 21.74 4.78 11.72
N LYS A 253 20.96 5.56 12.48
CA LYS A 253 20.93 5.53 13.94
C LYS A 253 19.86 4.63 14.52
N ILE A 254 18.83 4.27 13.75
CA ILE A 254 17.78 3.32 14.18
C ILE A 254 18.42 1.93 14.29
N ALA A 255 18.59 1.41 15.52
CA ALA A 255 19.28 0.15 15.78
C ALA A 255 18.46 -0.85 16.61
N LEU A 256 17.20 -0.51 16.92
CA LEU A 256 16.27 -1.38 17.63
C LEU A 256 15.81 -2.56 16.74
N PRO A 257 15.34 -3.68 17.32
CA PRO A 257 14.71 -4.76 16.56
C PRO A 257 13.43 -4.28 15.85
N ILE A 258 13.24 -4.69 14.59
CA ILE A 258 12.08 -4.29 13.77
C ILE A 258 11.49 -5.54 13.12
N LEU A 259 10.15 -5.66 13.15
CA LEU A 259 9.39 -6.64 12.39
C LEU A 259 8.44 -5.92 11.44
N THR A 260 8.84 -5.75 10.20
CA THR A 260 7.96 -5.21 9.14
C THR A 260 7.03 -6.31 8.64
N ILE A 261 5.73 -5.99 8.54
CA ILE A 261 4.71 -6.89 7.99
C ILE A 261 3.97 -6.18 6.87
N THR A 262 3.80 -6.82 5.71
CA THR A 262 2.98 -6.34 4.60
C THR A 262 2.34 -7.50 3.84
N GLY A 263 1.58 -7.21 2.80
CA GLY A 263 0.88 -8.20 1.99
C GLY A 263 1.02 -7.92 0.49
N GLN A 264 1.02 -8.96 -0.33
CA GLN A 264 1.10 -8.85 -1.80
C GLN A 264 -0.13 -8.17 -2.44
N TYR A 265 -1.20 -7.97 -1.66
CA TYR A 265 -2.43 -7.26 -2.07
C TYR A 265 -2.71 -6.09 -1.13
N ASP A 266 -1.69 -5.61 -0.41
CA ASP A 266 -1.78 -4.49 0.51
C ASP A 266 -1.53 -3.16 -0.24
N ASP A 267 -2.44 -2.21 -0.10
CA ASP A 267 -2.32 -0.89 -0.74
C ASP A 267 -1.10 -0.10 -0.24
N ASP A 268 -0.66 -0.35 1.01
CA ASP A 268 0.54 0.25 1.61
C ASP A 268 1.79 -0.67 1.49
N GLU A 269 1.77 -1.68 0.61
CA GLU A 269 2.95 -2.52 0.36
C GLU A 269 4.15 -1.68 -0.08
N LEU A 270 3.91 -0.69 -0.94
CA LEU A 270 4.95 0.20 -1.45
C LEU A 270 5.66 0.95 -0.31
N GLY A 271 4.90 1.54 0.61
CA GLY A 271 5.43 2.25 1.77
C GLY A 271 6.18 1.33 2.72
N ALA A 272 5.56 0.20 3.09
CA ALA A 272 6.16 -0.78 3.99
C ALA A 272 7.51 -1.30 3.45
N LEU A 273 7.58 -1.65 2.17
CA LEU A 273 8.81 -2.12 1.52
C LEU A 273 9.83 -0.99 1.31
N THR A 274 9.39 0.27 1.16
CA THR A 274 10.28 1.42 1.07
C THR A 274 10.98 1.66 2.40
N TYR A 275 10.27 1.72 3.52
CA TYR A 275 10.89 1.80 4.84
C TYR A 275 11.87 0.65 5.10
N TYR A 276 11.49 -0.57 4.74
CA TYR A 276 12.35 -1.74 4.90
C TYR A 276 13.65 -1.57 4.11
N ARG A 277 13.56 -1.23 2.81
CA ARG A 277 14.73 -1.05 1.93
C ARG A 277 15.61 0.11 2.38
N ASP A 278 15.02 1.25 2.76
CA ASP A 278 15.77 2.42 3.20
C ASP A 278 16.53 2.15 4.50
N HIS A 279 15.90 1.46 5.46
CA HIS A 279 16.60 1.05 6.66
C HIS A 279 17.74 0.07 6.33
N LEU A 280 17.53 -0.94 5.50
CA LEU A 280 18.60 -1.88 5.11
C LEU A 280 19.73 -1.20 4.33
N ALA A 281 19.42 -0.22 3.50
CA ALA A 281 20.44 0.51 2.73
C ALA A 281 21.34 1.40 3.61
N ASN A 282 20.80 1.92 4.72
CA ASN A 282 21.47 2.96 5.50
C ASN A 282 21.96 2.49 6.89
N ALA A 283 21.29 1.53 7.53
CA ALA A 283 21.62 1.08 8.88
C ALA A 283 22.91 0.26 8.95
N SER A 284 23.49 0.16 10.15
CA SER A 284 24.63 -0.71 10.41
C SER A 284 24.31 -2.18 10.16
N SER A 285 25.33 -3.02 9.88
CA SER A 285 25.14 -4.47 9.72
C SER A 285 24.46 -5.12 10.94
N GLN A 286 24.78 -4.65 12.14
CA GLN A 286 24.17 -5.13 13.38
C GLN A 286 22.68 -4.76 13.47
N ALA A 287 22.29 -3.57 13.03
CA ALA A 287 20.88 -3.13 13.00
C ALA A 287 20.11 -3.89 11.92
N ARG A 288 20.69 -4.03 10.72
CA ARG A 288 20.09 -4.81 9.63
C ARG A 288 19.80 -6.26 10.03
N ALA A 289 20.70 -6.91 10.77
CA ALA A 289 20.51 -8.27 11.26
C ALA A 289 19.31 -8.44 12.23
N LYS A 290 18.77 -7.34 12.75
CA LYS A 290 17.60 -7.32 13.64
C LYS A 290 16.32 -6.86 12.94
N HIS A 291 16.34 -6.61 11.63
CA HIS A 291 15.18 -6.19 10.88
C HIS A 291 14.62 -7.36 10.07
N PHE A 292 13.46 -7.86 10.47
CA PHE A 292 12.75 -8.96 9.84
C PHE A 292 11.59 -8.45 8.98
N LEU A 293 11.28 -9.18 7.92
CA LEU A 293 10.20 -8.86 6.98
C LEU A 293 9.28 -10.08 6.80
N ILE A 294 7.97 -9.85 6.88
CA ILE A 294 6.95 -10.83 6.53
C ILE A 294 6.10 -10.25 5.40
N ILE A 295 5.98 -10.98 4.28
CA ILE A 295 5.10 -10.65 3.16
C ILE A 295 4.09 -11.78 3.01
N GLY A 296 2.87 -11.54 3.52
CA GLY A 296 1.76 -12.48 3.36
C GLY A 296 1.05 -12.30 2.01
N PRO A 297 0.07 -13.14 1.67
CA PRO A 297 -0.76 -12.95 0.49
C PRO A 297 -1.95 -12.02 0.78
N TRP A 298 -1.86 -11.23 1.82
CA TRP A 298 -2.95 -10.47 2.42
C TRP A 298 -3.17 -9.12 1.76
N ASP A 299 -4.39 -8.59 1.96
CA ASP A 299 -4.71 -7.18 1.76
C ASP A 299 -4.31 -6.34 2.99
N HIS A 300 -4.64 -5.06 2.96
CA HIS A 300 -4.35 -4.13 4.03
C HIS A 300 -4.84 -4.59 5.41
N ALA A 301 -6.08 -5.09 5.51
CA ALA A 301 -6.64 -5.59 6.77
C ALA A 301 -5.97 -6.92 7.19
N GLY A 302 -5.68 -7.78 6.24
CA GLY A 302 -5.07 -9.09 6.43
C GLY A 302 -3.65 -9.03 7.03
N THR A 303 -2.93 -7.92 6.88
CA THR A 303 -1.63 -7.71 7.54
C THR A 303 -1.72 -7.69 9.07
N ARG A 304 -2.92 -7.58 9.62
CA ARG A 304 -3.23 -7.63 11.06
C ARG A 304 -4.19 -8.74 11.43
N THR A 305 -5.06 -9.15 10.48
CA THR A 305 -6.05 -10.21 10.65
C THR A 305 -6.08 -11.05 9.38
N PRO A 306 -5.15 -12.01 9.23
CA PRO A 306 -5.00 -12.81 8.03
C PRO A 306 -6.28 -13.52 7.59
N THR A 307 -6.48 -13.56 6.27
CA THR A 307 -7.55 -14.29 5.59
C THR A 307 -6.94 -15.30 4.62
N ASP A 308 -7.75 -16.22 4.11
CA ASP A 308 -7.36 -17.21 3.09
C ASP A 308 -7.81 -16.83 1.67
N GLU A 309 -8.40 -15.64 1.53
CA GLU A 309 -8.86 -15.09 0.26
C GLU A 309 -8.83 -13.54 0.29
N VAL A 310 -8.47 -12.93 -0.84
CA VAL A 310 -8.58 -11.48 -1.08
C VAL A 310 -9.13 -11.24 -2.48
N ALA A 311 -10.21 -10.46 -2.58
CA ALA A 311 -10.79 -10.01 -3.85
C ALA A 311 -10.97 -11.12 -4.91
N GLY A 312 -11.32 -12.35 -4.47
CA GLY A 312 -11.54 -13.54 -5.30
C GLY A 312 -10.29 -14.41 -5.53
N VAL A 313 -9.10 -13.93 -5.15
CA VAL A 313 -7.90 -14.77 -5.17
C VAL A 313 -7.81 -15.58 -3.88
N LYS A 314 -7.76 -16.90 -4.00
CA LYS A 314 -7.77 -17.85 -2.89
C LYS A 314 -6.37 -18.37 -2.59
N PHE A 315 -5.97 -18.32 -1.33
CA PHE A 315 -4.61 -18.69 -0.88
C PHE A 315 -4.57 -20.00 -0.11
N GLY A 316 -5.73 -20.48 0.34
CA GLY A 316 -5.85 -21.61 1.24
C GLY A 316 -5.52 -21.28 2.71
N PRO A 317 -5.91 -22.17 3.65
CA PRO A 317 -5.77 -21.94 5.09
C PRO A 317 -4.32 -21.82 5.58
N GLY A 318 -3.34 -22.25 4.80
CA GLY A 318 -1.91 -22.06 5.12
C GLY A 318 -1.46 -20.59 5.14
N ALA A 319 -2.26 -19.70 4.58
CA ALA A 319 -2.04 -18.25 4.64
C ALA A 319 -2.44 -17.63 5.99
N ILE A 320 -3.25 -18.34 6.78
CA ILE A 320 -3.73 -17.82 8.07
C ILE A 320 -2.66 -18.06 9.13
N VAL A 321 -2.03 -16.97 9.56
CA VAL A 321 -1.04 -16.96 10.66
C VAL A 321 -1.67 -16.28 11.86
N ASP A 322 -1.54 -16.85 13.06
CA ASP A 322 -1.90 -16.14 14.29
C ASP A 322 -0.89 -15.02 14.55
N LEU A 323 -1.18 -13.85 14.00
CA LEU A 323 -0.32 -12.68 14.16
C LEU A 323 -0.35 -12.15 15.60
N ASN A 324 -1.38 -12.42 16.41
CA ASN A 324 -1.36 -12.02 17.82
C ASN A 324 -0.31 -12.80 18.58
N ASP A 325 -0.28 -14.13 18.39
CA ASP A 325 0.71 -14.97 19.05
C ASP A 325 2.13 -14.72 18.50
N LEU A 326 2.26 -14.48 17.19
CA LEU A 326 3.56 -14.12 16.61
C LEU A 326 4.10 -12.79 17.18
N HIS A 327 3.24 -11.76 17.32
CA HIS A 327 3.62 -10.49 17.95
C HIS A 327 4.00 -10.70 19.41
N ARG A 328 3.24 -11.51 20.17
CA ARG A 328 3.58 -11.85 21.55
C ARG A 328 4.95 -12.53 21.64
N GLN A 329 5.23 -13.54 20.80
CA GLN A 329 6.54 -14.19 20.72
C GLN A 329 7.66 -13.21 20.37
N TRP A 330 7.40 -12.25 19.46
CA TRP A 330 8.34 -11.19 19.10
C TRP A 330 8.67 -10.31 20.28
N TYR A 331 7.66 -9.84 21.02
CA TYR A 331 7.86 -8.99 22.20
C TYR A 331 8.49 -9.78 23.38
N ASP A 332 8.14 -11.05 23.55
CA ASP A 332 8.82 -11.91 24.55
C ASP A 332 10.31 -12.03 24.22
N TRP A 333 10.66 -12.25 22.94
CA TRP A 333 12.06 -12.32 22.52
C TRP A 333 12.80 -11.00 22.70
N THR A 334 12.25 -9.89 22.22
CA THR A 334 12.95 -8.61 22.15
C THR A 334 12.95 -7.84 23.48
N MET A 335 11.98 -8.08 24.35
CA MET A 335 11.85 -7.32 25.60
C MET A 335 12.03 -8.16 26.86
N LYS A 336 11.67 -9.46 26.84
CA LYS A 336 11.74 -10.33 28.03
C LYS A 336 12.86 -11.39 27.95
N GLY A 337 13.66 -11.40 26.88
CA GLY A 337 14.75 -12.39 26.72
C GLY A 337 14.28 -13.81 26.40
N GLY A 338 13.07 -13.96 25.91
CA GLY A 338 12.50 -15.22 25.42
C GLY A 338 13.19 -15.73 24.14
N PRO A 339 12.79 -16.88 23.62
CA PRO A 339 13.34 -17.42 22.39
C PRO A 339 12.87 -16.62 21.17
N LYS A 340 13.69 -16.60 20.11
CA LYS A 340 13.29 -16.05 18.81
C LYS A 340 12.06 -16.81 18.28
N PRO A 341 11.05 -16.11 17.73
CA PRO A 341 9.89 -16.75 17.14
C PRO A 341 10.28 -17.80 16.08
N ALA A 342 9.77 -19.03 16.22
CA ALA A 342 10.10 -20.12 15.31
C ALA A 342 9.66 -19.88 13.87
N PHE A 343 8.65 -19.03 13.67
CA PHE A 343 8.18 -18.60 12.36
C PHE A 343 9.25 -17.77 11.60
N LEU A 344 10.06 -17.00 12.29
CA LEU A 344 11.11 -16.17 11.70
C LEU A 344 12.40 -16.97 11.44
N LYS A 345 12.34 -17.97 10.57
CA LYS A 345 13.51 -18.85 10.26
C LYS A 345 14.69 -18.03 9.72
N ASN A 346 14.42 -17.16 8.74
CA ASN A 346 15.37 -16.24 8.10
C ASN A 346 14.88 -14.79 8.24
N GLN A 347 15.61 -13.82 7.68
CA GLN A 347 15.22 -12.41 7.78
C GLN A 347 13.95 -12.05 7.00
N VAL A 348 13.68 -12.77 5.91
CA VAL A 348 12.49 -12.59 5.07
C VAL A 348 11.66 -13.86 5.10
N ALA A 349 10.38 -13.74 5.43
CA ALA A 349 9.36 -14.76 5.24
C ALA A 349 8.34 -14.26 4.22
N TYR A 350 8.03 -15.04 3.19
CA TYR A 350 7.02 -14.67 2.21
C TYR A 350 6.16 -15.88 1.85
N TYR A 351 4.91 -15.60 1.47
CA TYR A 351 3.98 -16.65 1.06
C TYR A 351 3.99 -16.80 -0.45
N LEU A 352 4.42 -17.98 -0.93
CA LEU A 352 4.37 -18.35 -2.35
C LEU A 352 3.00 -18.98 -2.63
N LEU A 353 2.15 -18.26 -3.38
CA LEU A 353 0.81 -18.72 -3.75
C LEU A 353 0.90 -19.97 -4.63
N ALA A 354 -0.03 -20.91 -4.39
CA ALA A 354 -0.20 -22.11 -5.22
C ALA A 354 -0.63 -21.73 -6.66
N PRO A 355 -0.38 -22.62 -7.64
CA PRO A 355 -0.90 -22.41 -8.99
C PRO A 355 -2.42 -22.57 -9.02
N GLY A 356 -3.08 -21.86 -9.91
CA GLY A 356 -4.54 -21.86 -10.02
C GLY A 356 -5.22 -20.99 -8.97
N ASN A 357 -6.55 -21.11 -8.86
CA ASN A 357 -7.38 -20.36 -7.91
C ASN A 357 -8.35 -21.27 -7.14
N SER A 358 -7.94 -22.51 -6.88
CA SER A 358 -8.79 -23.52 -6.22
C SER A 358 -8.86 -23.36 -4.69
N GLY A 359 -8.03 -22.51 -4.10
CA GLY A 359 -7.86 -22.42 -2.64
C GLY A 359 -6.90 -23.48 -2.09
N ALA A 360 -6.08 -24.10 -2.94
CA ALA A 360 -4.98 -24.95 -2.47
C ALA A 360 -3.97 -24.12 -1.68
N ASN A 361 -3.38 -24.75 -0.65
CA ASN A 361 -2.34 -24.09 0.15
C ASN A 361 -1.14 -23.73 -0.71
N GLY A 362 -0.73 -22.46 -0.60
CA GLY A 362 0.63 -22.06 -0.95
C GLY A 362 1.64 -22.50 0.11
N GLU A 363 2.81 -21.91 0.08
CA GLU A 363 3.92 -22.27 0.96
C GLU A 363 4.59 -21.04 1.56
N TRP A 364 4.85 -21.03 2.86
CA TRP A 364 5.78 -20.08 3.46
C TRP A 364 7.21 -20.42 3.04
N LYS A 365 7.85 -19.47 2.38
CA LYS A 365 9.24 -19.51 1.95
C LYS A 365 10.05 -18.50 2.75
N TYR A 366 11.36 -18.74 2.81
CA TYR A 366 12.28 -17.96 3.62
C TYR A 366 13.52 -17.59 2.80
N ALA A 367 14.01 -16.37 3.01
CA ALA A 367 15.26 -15.90 2.42
C ALA A 367 16.08 -15.13 3.46
N ASP A 368 17.40 -15.18 3.33
CA ASP A 368 18.30 -14.46 4.23
C ASP A 368 18.37 -12.97 3.89
N ASP A 369 18.10 -12.61 2.63
CA ASP A 369 18.18 -11.24 2.14
C ASP A 369 17.15 -10.96 1.06
N PHE A 370 16.46 -9.83 1.18
CA PHE A 370 15.44 -9.40 0.21
C PHE A 370 16.04 -9.01 -1.14
N GLY A 371 17.22 -8.37 -1.14
CA GLY A 371 17.90 -7.98 -2.38
C GLY A 371 18.24 -9.18 -3.25
N THR A 372 18.76 -10.25 -2.64
CA THR A 372 19.03 -11.53 -3.34
C THR A 372 17.74 -12.18 -3.84
N LEU A 373 16.66 -12.11 -3.04
CA LEU A 373 15.35 -12.65 -3.42
C LEU A 373 14.78 -11.99 -4.68
N VAL A 374 14.97 -10.69 -4.86
CA VAL A 374 14.42 -9.93 -6.00
C VAL A 374 15.40 -9.75 -7.16
N ALA A 375 16.64 -10.23 -7.03
CA ALA A 375 17.68 -10.07 -8.05
C ALA A 375 17.40 -10.89 -9.33
N ASN A 376 18.03 -10.46 -10.42
CA ASN A 376 18.08 -11.17 -11.71
C ASN A 376 16.72 -11.46 -12.36
N PRO A 377 15.84 -10.47 -12.55
CA PRO A 377 14.64 -10.65 -13.36
C PRO A 377 15.01 -10.92 -14.82
N LYS A 378 14.12 -11.63 -15.55
CA LYS A 378 14.25 -11.84 -16.99
C LYS A 378 13.61 -10.67 -17.74
N THR A 379 14.29 -10.14 -18.73
CA THR A 379 13.78 -9.07 -19.59
C THR A 379 13.02 -9.64 -20.78
N PHE A 380 11.83 -9.08 -21.02
CA PHE A 380 11.04 -9.33 -22.22
C PHE A 380 10.73 -7.99 -22.89
N TYR A 381 10.97 -7.93 -24.19
CA TYR A 381 10.70 -6.76 -25.02
C TYR A 381 9.28 -6.81 -25.55
N LEU A 382 8.62 -5.66 -25.57
CA LEU A 382 7.27 -5.56 -26.11
C LEU A 382 7.34 -5.45 -27.63
N GLU A 383 6.42 -6.11 -28.31
CA GLU A 383 6.26 -6.03 -29.76
C GLU A 383 4.78 -5.86 -30.11
N THR A 384 4.47 -4.93 -31.02
CA THR A 384 3.11 -4.72 -31.49
C THR A 384 2.68 -5.89 -32.37
N GLY A 385 1.50 -6.44 -32.11
CA GLY A 385 0.90 -7.46 -32.96
C GLY A 385 0.38 -6.91 -34.28
N PRO A 386 -0.16 -7.77 -35.16
CA PRO A 386 -0.60 -7.38 -36.51
C PRO A 386 -1.75 -6.36 -36.55
N VAL A 387 -2.38 -6.08 -35.42
CA VAL A 387 -3.44 -5.08 -35.26
C VAL A 387 -3.10 -4.17 -34.07
N LEU A 388 -1.93 -3.55 -34.09
CA LEU A 388 -1.46 -2.49 -33.17
C LEU A 388 -1.60 -2.79 -31.65
N GLY A 389 -1.90 -4.02 -31.25
CA GLY A 389 -1.94 -4.44 -29.85
C GLY A 389 -3.06 -3.85 -28.99
N ASN A 390 -4.03 -3.15 -29.57
CA ASN A 390 -5.16 -2.54 -28.85
C ASN A 390 -6.40 -3.43 -28.74
N SER A 391 -6.24 -4.72 -28.86
CA SER A 391 -7.30 -5.71 -28.74
C SER A 391 -6.81 -6.91 -27.94
N VAL A 392 -7.54 -7.31 -26.91
CA VAL A 392 -7.23 -8.52 -26.14
C VAL A 392 -7.19 -9.79 -27.01
N TYR A 393 -7.90 -9.81 -28.13
CA TYR A 393 -7.94 -10.94 -29.07
C TYR A 393 -6.84 -10.91 -30.13
N ARG A 394 -6.20 -9.76 -30.36
CA ARG A 394 -5.14 -9.52 -31.34
C ARG A 394 -4.02 -8.69 -30.75
N SER A 395 -3.65 -9.05 -29.54
CA SER A 395 -2.67 -8.32 -28.73
C SER A 395 -1.25 -8.34 -29.31
N GLY A 396 -0.40 -7.47 -28.80
CA GLY A 396 1.04 -7.55 -28.95
C GLY A 396 1.64 -8.72 -28.17
N PHE A 397 2.98 -8.83 -28.21
CA PHE A 397 3.72 -9.97 -27.70
C PHE A 397 4.83 -9.55 -26.75
N PHE A 398 5.22 -10.47 -25.87
CA PHE A 398 6.47 -10.44 -25.10
C PHE A 398 7.54 -11.24 -25.86
N HIS A 399 8.63 -10.59 -26.21
CA HIS A 399 9.73 -11.20 -26.95
C HIS A 399 10.97 -11.34 -26.07
N PRO A 400 11.60 -12.54 -25.98
CA PRO A 400 12.74 -12.75 -25.08
C PRO A 400 14.06 -12.12 -25.59
N ALA A 401 14.12 -11.70 -26.85
CA ALA A 401 15.30 -11.08 -27.45
C ALA A 401 15.03 -9.60 -27.77
N PRO A 402 16.05 -8.73 -27.65
CA PRO A 402 15.92 -7.32 -28.00
C PRO A 402 15.61 -7.14 -29.50
N PRO A 403 14.90 -6.07 -29.88
CA PRO A 403 14.68 -5.73 -31.27
C PRO A 403 16.03 -5.46 -31.96
N LYS A 404 16.16 -5.90 -33.22
CA LYS A 404 17.40 -5.76 -33.99
C LYS A 404 17.26 -4.65 -35.03
N GLU A 405 18.34 -3.86 -35.19
CA GLU A 405 18.41 -2.87 -36.26
C GLU A 405 18.18 -3.50 -37.64
N GLY A 406 17.38 -2.83 -38.48
CA GLY A 406 17.21 -3.16 -39.90
C GLY A 406 16.36 -4.39 -40.21
N ILE A 407 15.79 -5.10 -39.22
CA ILE A 407 15.07 -6.35 -39.50
C ILE A 407 13.59 -6.15 -39.76
N ARG A 408 12.93 -5.13 -39.24
CA ARG A 408 11.55 -4.75 -39.51
C ARG A 408 11.25 -3.42 -38.85
N MET A 409 10.68 -2.48 -39.57
CA MET A 409 10.03 -1.34 -38.93
C MET A 409 8.75 -1.86 -38.25
N ILE A 410 8.83 -2.08 -36.94
CA ILE A 410 7.65 -2.40 -36.13
C ILE A 410 6.99 -1.05 -35.84
N PRO A 411 5.75 -0.82 -36.29
CA PRO A 411 5.07 0.43 -36.00
C PRO A 411 4.85 0.55 -34.48
N PRO A 412 4.90 1.77 -33.93
CA PRO A 412 4.58 1.96 -32.52
C PRO A 412 3.13 1.54 -32.23
N GLY A 413 2.92 0.96 -31.05
CA GLY A 413 1.58 0.76 -30.50
C GLY A 413 0.92 2.11 -30.27
N LYS A 414 -0.39 2.23 -30.54
CA LYS A 414 -1.12 3.50 -30.44
C LYS A 414 -2.41 3.34 -29.68
N PHE A 415 -2.69 4.28 -28.79
CA PHE A 415 -4.02 4.42 -28.19
C PHE A 415 -4.33 5.91 -27.97
N THR A 416 -5.60 6.19 -27.72
CA THR A 416 -6.09 7.57 -27.51
C THR A 416 -6.77 7.65 -26.15
N TYR A 417 -6.45 8.65 -25.39
CA TYR A 417 -7.12 9.00 -24.14
C TYR A 417 -7.95 10.26 -24.35
N ASP A 418 -9.25 10.17 -24.11
CA ASP A 418 -10.16 11.31 -24.04
C ASP A 418 -10.60 11.51 -22.58
N PRO A 419 -10.14 12.56 -21.90
CA PRO A 419 -10.51 12.81 -20.50
C PRO A 419 -12.00 13.15 -20.32
N LEU A 420 -12.72 13.46 -21.41
CA LEU A 420 -14.17 13.69 -21.37
C LEU A 420 -14.98 12.39 -21.53
N ASP A 421 -14.36 11.29 -21.93
CA ASP A 421 -15.04 10.00 -21.98
C ASP A 421 -15.19 9.42 -20.57
N THR A 422 -16.41 9.36 -20.07
CA THR A 422 -16.75 8.82 -18.73
C THR A 422 -17.25 7.38 -18.77
N SER A 423 -17.29 6.78 -19.94
CA SER A 423 -17.91 5.45 -20.17
C SER A 423 -17.25 4.33 -19.36
N ARG A 424 -15.92 4.40 -19.12
CA ARG A 424 -15.21 3.42 -18.30
C ARG A 424 -15.68 3.48 -16.83
N GLY A 425 -15.71 4.66 -16.24
CA GLY A 425 -16.19 4.85 -14.86
C GLY A 425 -17.65 4.41 -14.71
N GLU A 426 -18.50 4.71 -15.71
CA GLU A 426 -19.92 4.35 -15.68
C GLU A 426 -20.16 2.85 -15.85
N ASN A 427 -19.46 2.20 -16.75
CA ASN A 427 -19.75 0.81 -17.13
C ASN A 427 -18.93 -0.23 -16.36
N VAL A 428 -17.78 0.15 -15.80
CA VAL A 428 -16.85 -0.78 -15.13
C VAL A 428 -16.81 -0.55 -13.62
N GLU A 429 -16.66 0.70 -13.18
CA GLU A 429 -16.39 1.03 -11.77
C GLU A 429 -17.62 1.53 -11.01
N GLY A 430 -18.56 2.20 -11.69
CA GLY A 430 -19.76 2.81 -11.09
C GLY A 430 -20.88 1.83 -10.80
N THR A 431 -20.82 0.61 -11.33
CA THR A 431 -21.77 -0.46 -11.05
C THR A 431 -21.48 -1.08 -9.68
N ASP A 432 -22.33 -2.04 -9.26
CA ASP A 432 -22.25 -2.70 -7.96
C ASP A 432 -20.81 -3.18 -7.66
N PRO A 433 -20.26 -2.85 -6.48
CA PRO A 433 -18.88 -3.18 -6.17
C PRO A 433 -18.62 -4.67 -6.24
N LYS A 434 -17.90 -5.10 -7.27
CA LYS A 434 -17.39 -6.47 -7.40
C LYS A 434 -16.13 -6.68 -6.54
N GLU A 435 -16.09 -6.04 -5.38
CA GLU A 435 -14.92 -6.05 -4.49
C GLU A 435 -14.48 -7.46 -4.15
N LYS A 436 -15.44 -8.38 -4.02
CA LYS A 436 -15.16 -9.79 -3.74
C LYS A 436 -14.47 -10.54 -4.87
N THR A 437 -14.42 -9.96 -6.06
CA THR A 437 -13.85 -10.59 -7.27
C THR A 437 -12.95 -9.66 -8.07
N ALA A 438 -12.60 -8.49 -7.53
CA ALA A 438 -11.88 -7.47 -8.28
C ALA A 438 -10.51 -7.95 -8.82
N ALA A 439 -9.81 -8.79 -8.06
CA ALA A 439 -8.50 -9.30 -8.47
C ALA A 439 -8.58 -10.45 -9.50
N ILE A 440 -9.79 -10.94 -9.82
CA ILE A 440 -10.03 -11.98 -10.83
C ILE A 440 -10.98 -11.53 -11.93
N ASP A 441 -11.40 -10.26 -11.93
CA ASP A 441 -12.32 -9.69 -12.93
C ASP A 441 -11.55 -9.25 -14.19
N GLN A 442 -11.99 -9.72 -15.34
CA GLN A 442 -11.40 -9.36 -16.64
C GLN A 442 -12.12 -8.19 -17.35
N THR A 443 -13.22 -7.68 -16.79
CA THR A 443 -14.07 -6.69 -17.46
C THR A 443 -13.26 -5.50 -17.94
N PHE A 444 -12.32 -5.03 -17.13
CA PHE A 444 -11.44 -3.94 -17.50
C PHE A 444 -10.62 -4.24 -18.76
N ALA A 445 -9.82 -5.31 -18.76
CA ALA A 445 -8.97 -5.66 -19.90
C ALA A 445 -9.77 -5.97 -21.18
N LEU A 446 -10.99 -6.53 -21.02
CA LEU A 446 -11.86 -6.84 -22.16
C LEU A 446 -12.55 -5.60 -22.72
N SER A 447 -12.74 -4.56 -21.93
CA SER A 447 -13.42 -3.32 -22.33
C SER A 447 -12.48 -2.22 -22.83
N ILE A 448 -11.16 -2.46 -22.84
CA ILE A 448 -10.16 -1.42 -23.13
C ILE A 448 -10.27 -0.84 -24.55
N GLY A 449 -10.68 -1.63 -25.55
CA GLY A 449 -10.92 -1.17 -26.92
C GLY A 449 -9.74 -0.41 -27.51
N LYS A 450 -9.98 0.86 -27.88
CA LYS A 450 -8.98 1.79 -28.45
C LYS A 450 -8.17 2.56 -27.37
N ASP A 451 -8.52 2.41 -26.10
CA ASP A 451 -8.05 3.27 -25.02
C ASP A 451 -6.82 2.70 -24.31
N GLY A 452 -6.17 1.69 -24.89
CA GLY A 452 -4.95 1.09 -24.34
C GLY A 452 -4.32 0.05 -25.24
N LEU A 453 -3.23 -0.53 -24.76
CA LEU A 453 -2.46 -1.60 -25.41
C LEU A 453 -2.48 -2.85 -24.55
N VAL A 454 -2.53 -4.01 -25.20
CA VAL A 454 -2.53 -5.32 -24.55
C VAL A 454 -1.43 -6.18 -25.17
N TYR A 455 -0.62 -6.80 -24.30
CA TYR A 455 0.45 -7.71 -24.71
C TYR A 455 0.32 -9.04 -23.98
N HIS A 456 0.67 -10.14 -24.64
CA HIS A 456 0.67 -11.48 -24.03
C HIS A 456 1.98 -12.22 -24.27
N THR A 457 2.33 -13.06 -23.31
CA THR A 457 3.31 -14.12 -23.55
C THR A 457 2.68 -15.26 -24.38
N ASP A 458 3.53 -16.14 -24.92
CA ASP A 458 3.09 -17.50 -25.26
C ASP A 458 2.61 -18.24 -24.02
N PRO A 459 1.83 -19.35 -24.16
CA PRO A 459 1.50 -20.20 -23.03
C PRO A 459 2.75 -20.72 -22.37
N LEU A 460 2.82 -20.65 -21.04
CA LEU A 460 3.95 -21.15 -20.28
C LEU A 460 4.07 -22.67 -20.46
N PRO A 461 5.24 -23.19 -20.89
CA PRO A 461 5.41 -24.61 -21.16
C PRO A 461 5.37 -25.47 -19.88
N ASN A 462 5.69 -24.87 -18.73
CA ASN A 462 5.73 -25.53 -17.43
C ASN A 462 5.13 -24.60 -16.36
N GLU A 463 4.79 -25.17 -15.21
CA GLU A 463 4.56 -24.39 -14.00
C GLU A 463 5.81 -23.56 -13.68
N THR A 464 5.64 -22.26 -13.45
CA THR A 464 6.77 -21.34 -13.33
C THR A 464 6.57 -20.41 -12.14
N PRO A 465 7.46 -20.40 -11.15
CA PRO A 465 7.40 -19.44 -10.06
C PRO A 465 7.74 -18.02 -10.55
N LEU A 466 6.88 -17.06 -10.23
CA LEU A 466 7.11 -15.62 -10.35
C LEU A 466 7.36 -15.12 -8.93
N VAL A 467 8.61 -14.76 -8.59
CA VAL A 467 9.00 -14.35 -7.24
C VAL A 467 9.96 -13.17 -7.29
N GLY A 468 9.50 -12.01 -6.85
CA GLY A 468 10.28 -10.77 -6.86
C GLY A 468 9.45 -9.57 -7.27
N CYS A 469 10.10 -8.52 -7.74
CA CYS A 469 9.46 -7.26 -8.11
C CYS A 469 9.46 -7.09 -9.64
N PRO A 470 8.29 -7.15 -10.30
CA PRO A 470 8.18 -6.76 -11.72
C PRO A 470 8.53 -5.30 -11.92
N ALA A 471 9.09 -4.96 -13.09
CA ALA A 471 9.35 -3.59 -13.50
C ALA A 471 9.14 -3.43 -15.01
N LEU A 472 8.62 -2.28 -15.44
CA LEU A 472 8.33 -1.98 -16.84
C LEU A 472 9.01 -0.67 -17.23
N SER A 473 9.62 -0.65 -18.42
CA SER A 473 10.12 0.57 -19.05
C SER A 473 9.38 0.78 -20.36
N LEU A 474 8.72 1.91 -20.51
CA LEU A 474 8.07 2.31 -21.75
C LEU A 474 8.85 3.47 -22.39
N TRP A 475 9.13 3.34 -23.69
CA TRP A 475 9.49 4.45 -24.54
C TRP A 475 8.23 4.91 -25.26
N LEU A 476 7.86 6.17 -25.06
CA LEU A 476 6.59 6.68 -25.57
C LEU A 476 6.67 8.14 -25.99
N SER A 477 5.77 8.56 -26.86
CA SER A 477 5.50 9.98 -27.14
C SER A 477 4.02 10.28 -27.01
N ILE A 478 3.74 11.52 -26.64
CA ILE A 478 2.37 12.05 -26.53
C ILE A 478 2.28 13.38 -27.28
N ASP A 479 1.09 13.76 -27.70
CA ASP A 479 0.84 15.05 -28.37
C ASP A 479 0.30 16.13 -27.43
N THR A 480 0.30 15.85 -26.12
CA THR A 480 -0.08 16.76 -25.03
C THR A 480 1.09 16.98 -24.05
N PRO A 481 1.05 17.98 -23.14
CA PRO A 481 2.15 18.21 -22.18
C PRO A 481 2.28 17.15 -21.08
N ASP A 482 1.20 16.41 -20.77
CA ASP A 482 1.16 15.46 -19.67
C ASP A 482 0.06 14.42 -19.84
N ILE A 483 0.18 13.29 -19.17
CA ILE A 483 -0.82 12.23 -19.04
C ILE A 483 -0.52 11.38 -17.80
N ASP A 484 -1.53 10.76 -17.22
CA ASP A 484 -1.38 9.72 -16.22
C ASP A 484 -1.54 8.34 -16.88
N LEU A 485 -0.56 7.47 -16.68
CA LEU A 485 -0.53 6.12 -17.25
C LEU A 485 -0.72 5.07 -16.16
N GLU A 486 -1.40 3.99 -16.53
CA GLU A 486 -1.66 2.81 -15.70
C GLU A 486 -1.15 1.57 -16.43
N CYS A 487 -0.44 0.70 -15.72
CA CYS A 487 0.09 -0.55 -16.25
C CYS A 487 -0.26 -1.69 -15.31
N ASP A 488 -0.92 -2.74 -15.83
CA ASP A 488 -1.39 -3.88 -15.06
C ASP A 488 -0.88 -5.19 -15.63
N LEU A 489 -0.39 -6.07 -14.75
CA LEU A 489 0.06 -7.41 -15.11
C LEU A 489 -0.89 -8.46 -14.54
N TYR A 490 -1.31 -9.40 -15.37
CA TYR A 490 -2.20 -10.50 -15.00
C TYR A 490 -1.62 -11.87 -15.40
N GLU A 491 -1.95 -12.91 -14.64
CA GLU A 491 -1.93 -14.29 -15.10
C GLU A 491 -3.29 -14.63 -15.72
N ILE A 492 -3.30 -15.10 -16.95
CA ILE A 492 -4.50 -15.66 -17.62
C ILE A 492 -4.35 -17.16 -17.63
N GLN A 493 -5.17 -17.84 -16.86
CA GLN A 493 -5.13 -19.29 -16.73
C GLN A 493 -5.74 -20.00 -17.94
N PRO A 494 -5.46 -21.30 -18.15
CA PRO A 494 -5.99 -22.04 -19.30
C PRO A 494 -7.52 -22.08 -19.38
N ASP A 495 -8.22 -21.97 -18.26
CA ASP A 495 -9.69 -21.89 -18.18
C ASP A 495 -10.24 -20.48 -18.42
N GLY A 496 -9.36 -19.50 -18.63
CA GLY A 496 -9.71 -18.11 -18.84
C GLY A 496 -9.78 -17.27 -17.56
N THR A 497 -9.58 -17.84 -16.38
CA THR A 497 -9.50 -17.08 -15.13
C THR A 497 -8.34 -16.08 -15.19
N SER A 498 -8.63 -14.82 -14.85
CA SER A 498 -7.62 -13.76 -14.72
C SER A 498 -7.21 -13.62 -13.26
N ILE A 499 -5.92 -13.47 -12.99
CA ILE A 499 -5.40 -13.17 -11.66
C ILE A 499 -4.55 -11.91 -11.77
N ALA A 500 -4.92 -10.86 -11.05
CA ALA A 500 -4.10 -9.66 -10.95
C ALA A 500 -2.80 -9.95 -10.16
N LEU A 501 -1.67 -9.55 -10.71
CA LEU A 501 -0.34 -9.82 -10.15
C LEU A 501 0.37 -8.56 -9.68
N TRP A 502 0.28 -7.49 -10.48
CA TRP A 502 1.02 -6.26 -10.24
C TRP A 502 0.38 -5.11 -11.00
N SER A 503 0.44 -3.90 -10.44
CA SER A 503 0.08 -2.67 -11.15
C SER A 503 0.97 -1.52 -10.71
N ASP A 504 1.10 -0.51 -11.57
CA ASP A 504 1.73 0.76 -11.23
C ASP A 504 1.12 1.91 -12.03
N LEU A 505 1.10 3.09 -11.42
CA LEU A 505 0.62 4.33 -12.02
C LEU A 505 1.74 5.36 -12.07
N ARG A 506 1.80 6.12 -13.18
CA ARG A 506 2.78 7.20 -13.34
C ARG A 506 2.14 8.41 -14.01
N ARG A 507 2.30 9.57 -13.37
CA ARG A 507 2.07 10.87 -14.04
C ARG A 507 3.32 11.24 -14.82
N LEU A 508 3.21 11.42 -16.12
CA LEU A 508 4.35 11.49 -17.02
C LEU A 508 5.29 12.67 -16.75
N ARG A 509 4.76 13.78 -16.23
CA ARG A 509 5.59 14.92 -15.78
C ARG A 509 6.54 14.55 -14.63
N TYR A 510 6.26 13.47 -13.87
CA TYR A 510 7.09 12.97 -12.77
C TYR A 510 7.88 11.72 -13.14
N ARG A 511 8.07 11.43 -14.43
CA ARG A 511 8.83 10.26 -14.91
C ARG A 511 10.27 10.19 -14.43
N GLU A 512 10.89 11.34 -14.18
CA GLU A 512 12.29 11.45 -13.76
C GLU A 512 12.44 11.64 -12.25
N SER A 513 11.47 12.31 -11.60
CA SER A 513 11.52 12.65 -10.17
C SER A 513 10.10 12.87 -9.64
N LEU A 514 9.78 12.31 -8.46
CA LEU A 514 8.53 12.62 -7.77
C LEU A 514 8.54 14.02 -7.13
N ARG A 515 9.68 14.71 -7.14
CA ARG A 515 9.85 16.07 -6.57
C ARG A 515 9.70 17.16 -7.62
N ASP A 516 10.24 16.91 -8.81
CA ASP A 516 10.40 17.92 -9.85
C ASP A 516 9.56 17.56 -11.08
N ALA A 517 8.54 18.36 -11.35
CA ALA A 517 7.70 18.19 -12.52
C ALA A 517 8.44 18.64 -13.79
N LYS A 518 8.41 17.80 -14.82
CA LYS A 518 8.95 18.11 -16.14
C LYS A 518 7.94 17.72 -17.21
N LEU A 519 7.20 18.70 -17.73
CA LEU A 519 6.26 18.49 -18.82
C LEU A 519 6.96 17.90 -20.06
N VAL A 520 6.22 17.13 -20.84
CA VAL A 520 6.69 16.57 -22.12
C VAL A 520 6.46 17.58 -23.22
N LYS A 521 7.41 17.71 -24.13
CA LYS A 521 7.16 18.45 -25.39
C LYS A 521 6.34 17.54 -26.31
N PRO A 522 5.20 18.02 -26.85
CA PRO A 522 4.40 17.23 -27.77
C PRO A 522 5.23 16.59 -28.87
N GLY A 523 5.15 15.26 -29.03
CA GLY A 523 5.91 14.47 -30.00
C GLY A 523 7.32 14.06 -29.57
N GLU A 524 7.84 14.54 -28.43
CA GLU A 524 9.12 14.08 -27.89
C GLU A 524 9.01 12.62 -27.41
N ILE A 525 9.97 11.79 -27.80
CA ILE A 525 10.06 10.41 -27.31
C ILE A 525 10.75 10.46 -25.94
N VAL A 526 10.08 9.97 -24.91
CA VAL A 526 10.55 9.93 -23.53
C VAL A 526 10.49 8.51 -22.98
N ARG A 527 11.35 8.22 -22.03
CA ARG A 527 11.28 6.98 -21.24
C ARG A 527 10.47 7.22 -19.97
N CYS A 528 9.58 6.28 -19.66
CA CYS A 528 8.83 6.22 -18.41
C CYS A 528 9.03 4.87 -17.76
N ASP A 529 9.56 4.86 -16.54
CA ASP A 529 9.81 3.65 -15.77
C ASP A 529 8.72 3.44 -14.71
N PHE A 530 8.16 2.23 -14.71
CA PHE A 530 7.23 1.71 -13.72
C PHE A 530 7.99 0.68 -12.89
N ASN A 531 8.45 1.08 -11.74
CA ASN A 531 9.23 0.24 -10.83
C ASN A 531 8.94 0.61 -9.38
N PRO A 532 7.72 0.33 -8.89
CA PRO A 532 7.35 0.62 -7.51
C PRO A 532 8.10 -0.28 -6.52
N GLY A 533 8.61 -1.42 -6.99
CA GLY A 533 9.24 -2.42 -6.14
C GLY A 533 8.23 -3.26 -5.33
N LEU A 534 6.97 -3.33 -5.79
CA LEU A 534 5.95 -4.23 -5.23
C LEU A 534 6.37 -5.68 -5.45
N PHE A 535 6.19 -6.51 -4.44
CA PHE A 535 6.61 -7.90 -4.43
C PHE A 535 5.47 -8.84 -4.82
N VAL A 536 5.76 -9.76 -5.71
CA VAL A 536 4.83 -10.82 -6.13
C VAL A 536 5.49 -12.18 -5.87
N ALA A 537 4.73 -13.12 -5.32
CA ALA A 537 5.19 -14.50 -5.16
C ALA A 537 4.04 -15.48 -5.48
N ARG A 538 4.04 -15.99 -6.72
CA ARG A 538 3.02 -16.92 -7.21
C ARG A 538 3.61 -17.97 -8.14
N ARG A 539 3.11 -19.22 -8.05
CA ARG A 539 3.36 -20.25 -9.05
C ARG A 539 2.36 -20.09 -10.18
N LEU A 540 2.84 -19.65 -11.33
CA LEU A 540 2.04 -19.57 -12.55
C LEU A 540 1.77 -20.98 -13.07
N MET A 541 0.54 -21.24 -13.52
CA MET A 541 0.17 -22.56 -14.04
C MET A 541 0.86 -22.86 -15.38
N LYS A 542 1.15 -24.13 -15.64
CA LYS A 542 1.43 -24.60 -17.01
C LYS A 542 0.25 -24.24 -17.94
N GLY A 543 0.55 -23.65 -19.09
CA GLY A 543 -0.44 -23.20 -20.07
C GLY A 543 -1.01 -21.81 -19.81
N SER A 544 -0.74 -21.19 -18.65
CA SER A 544 -1.08 -19.79 -18.40
C SER A 544 -0.31 -18.86 -19.33
N ARG A 545 -0.86 -17.66 -19.56
CA ARG A 545 -0.19 -16.52 -20.19
C ARG A 545 -0.06 -15.38 -19.22
N LEU A 546 0.99 -14.59 -19.34
CA LEU A 546 1.04 -13.26 -18.73
C LEU A 546 0.42 -12.25 -19.71
N ARG A 547 -0.42 -11.37 -19.19
CA ARG A 547 -1.03 -10.25 -19.91
C ARG A 547 -0.58 -8.95 -19.28
N LEU A 548 0.00 -8.07 -20.07
CA LEU A 548 0.26 -6.67 -19.69
C LEU A 548 -0.78 -5.79 -20.38
N VAL A 549 -1.41 -4.91 -19.62
CA VAL A 549 -2.30 -3.86 -20.08
C VAL A 549 -1.64 -2.52 -19.82
N VAL A 550 -1.59 -1.65 -20.81
CA VAL A 550 -1.07 -0.27 -20.72
C VAL A 550 -2.17 0.67 -21.16
N THR A 551 -2.58 1.59 -20.30
CA THR A 551 -3.67 2.53 -20.55
C THR A 551 -3.44 3.87 -19.86
N ALA A 552 -4.30 4.85 -20.10
CA ALA A 552 -4.37 6.06 -19.29
C ALA A 552 -5.19 5.81 -18.02
N VAL A 553 -4.84 6.49 -16.94
CA VAL A 553 -5.66 6.51 -15.72
C VAL A 553 -6.98 7.25 -16.02
N ASN A 554 -8.06 6.50 -16.11
CA ASN A 554 -9.40 7.04 -16.35
C ASN A 554 -10.41 6.35 -15.42
N SER A 555 -10.39 6.71 -14.16
CA SER A 555 -11.06 6.00 -13.06
C SER A 555 -11.77 6.97 -12.12
N ILE A 556 -12.88 6.53 -11.52
CA ILE A 556 -13.56 7.29 -10.45
C ILE A 556 -12.76 7.29 -9.14
N LEU A 557 -11.74 6.45 -9.04
CA LEU A 557 -10.93 6.27 -7.82
C LEU A 557 -9.71 7.18 -7.77
N TRP A 558 -9.34 7.77 -8.91
CA TRP A 558 -8.15 8.59 -9.05
C TRP A 558 -8.47 10.02 -9.49
N GLN A 559 -7.56 10.93 -9.15
CA GLN A 559 -7.55 12.28 -9.70
C GLN A 559 -7.44 12.22 -11.22
N LYS A 560 -8.39 12.86 -11.93
CA LYS A 560 -8.38 12.88 -13.39
C LYS A 560 -7.40 13.94 -13.90
N ASN A 561 -6.48 13.52 -14.79
CA ASN A 561 -5.60 14.40 -15.55
C ASN A 561 -6.28 14.76 -16.88
N TYR A 562 -6.49 16.04 -17.13
CA TYR A 562 -7.11 16.55 -18.36
C TYR A 562 -6.09 16.85 -19.45
N CYS A 563 -4.83 16.44 -19.28
CA CYS A 563 -3.72 16.55 -20.22
C CYS A 563 -3.33 18.01 -20.58
N SER A 564 -3.77 19.00 -19.82
CA SER A 564 -3.48 20.42 -20.09
C SER A 564 -2.06 20.84 -19.71
N GLY A 565 -1.42 20.08 -18.80
CA GLY A 565 -0.14 20.45 -18.18
C GLY A 565 -0.29 21.45 -17.02
N GLY A 566 -1.52 21.80 -16.64
CA GLY A 566 -1.84 22.68 -15.53
C GLY A 566 -1.75 22.03 -14.14
N ILE A 567 -2.43 22.63 -13.15
CA ILE A 567 -2.57 22.10 -11.79
C ILE A 567 -3.72 21.09 -11.81
N VAL A 568 -3.40 19.81 -11.83
CA VAL A 568 -4.37 18.72 -12.05
C VAL A 568 -5.52 18.73 -11.05
N ALA A 569 -5.29 19.16 -9.79
CA ALA A 569 -6.36 19.28 -8.79
C ALA A 569 -7.40 20.37 -9.12
N GLU A 570 -7.09 21.29 -10.04
CA GLU A 570 -7.94 22.44 -10.44
C GLU A 570 -8.58 22.26 -11.81
N GLU A 571 -8.08 21.30 -12.61
CA GLU A 571 -8.55 21.05 -13.97
C GLU A 571 -10.02 20.60 -14.01
N THR A 572 -10.69 20.96 -15.10
CA THR A 572 -12.10 20.68 -15.38
C THR A 572 -12.27 20.30 -16.86
N ALA A 573 -13.48 20.03 -17.30
CA ALA A 573 -13.78 19.77 -18.72
C ALA A 573 -13.28 20.86 -19.70
N LYS A 574 -13.08 22.09 -19.22
CA LYS A 574 -12.60 23.21 -20.08
C LYS A 574 -11.12 23.09 -20.42
N ASP A 575 -10.38 22.33 -19.59
CA ASP A 575 -8.94 22.16 -19.70
C ASP A 575 -8.60 20.86 -20.48
N ALA A 576 -9.62 20.14 -20.94
CA ALA A 576 -9.46 18.81 -21.52
C ALA A 576 -8.80 18.84 -22.90
N HIS A 577 -7.77 18.03 -23.07
CA HIS A 577 -7.13 17.73 -24.33
C HIS A 577 -7.11 16.21 -24.55
N THR A 578 -7.66 15.78 -25.68
CA THR A 578 -7.49 14.37 -26.11
C THR A 578 -6.01 14.10 -26.37
N CYS A 579 -5.48 13.06 -25.77
CA CYS A 579 -4.07 12.68 -25.86
C CYS A 579 -3.90 11.42 -26.72
N ASN A 580 -3.06 11.51 -27.77
CA ASN A 580 -2.64 10.37 -28.57
C ASN A 580 -1.28 9.87 -28.06
N VAL A 581 -1.26 8.62 -27.63
CA VAL A 581 -0.06 7.98 -27.08
C VAL A 581 0.50 7.00 -28.12
N GLN A 582 1.83 7.03 -28.30
CA GLN A 582 2.57 6.08 -29.12
C GLN A 582 3.63 5.41 -28.25
N VAL A 583 3.62 4.06 -28.20
CA VAL A 583 4.62 3.26 -27.47
C VAL A 583 5.55 2.59 -28.49
N TYR A 584 6.85 2.83 -28.34
CA TYR A 584 7.88 2.40 -29.29
C TYR A 584 8.46 1.03 -28.91
N HIS A 585 8.88 0.29 -29.96
CA HIS A 585 9.38 -1.09 -29.85
C HIS A 585 10.61 -1.34 -30.74
N ASP A 586 11.23 -0.26 -31.25
CA ASP A 586 12.41 -0.36 -32.11
C ASP A 586 13.70 -0.53 -31.29
N ALA A 587 14.84 -0.68 -31.98
CA ALA A 587 16.12 -0.91 -31.34
C ALA A 587 16.66 0.28 -30.55
N GLU A 588 16.26 1.52 -30.91
CA GLU A 588 16.64 2.74 -30.20
C GLU A 588 15.74 2.99 -28.98
N HIS A 589 14.47 2.54 -29.06
CA HIS A 589 13.43 2.77 -28.05
C HIS A 589 12.76 1.45 -27.65
N PRO A 590 13.50 0.51 -27.05
CA PRO A 590 12.99 -0.83 -26.73
C PRO A 590 12.16 -0.82 -25.45
N SER A 591 10.83 -0.71 -25.57
CA SER A 591 9.95 -0.93 -24.42
C SER A 591 10.05 -2.36 -23.93
N ALA A 592 10.19 -2.55 -22.62
CA ALA A 592 10.47 -3.88 -22.04
C ALA A 592 9.93 -4.02 -20.62
N ILE A 593 9.52 -5.24 -20.28
CA ILE A 593 9.15 -5.64 -18.92
C ILE A 593 10.19 -6.60 -18.34
N GLN A 594 10.54 -6.38 -17.09
CA GLN A 594 11.38 -7.27 -16.29
C GLN A 594 10.49 -8.12 -15.39
N LEU A 595 10.57 -9.43 -15.54
CA LEU A 595 9.77 -10.39 -14.81
C LEU A 595 10.66 -11.30 -13.94
N PRO A 596 10.42 -11.38 -12.63
CA PRO A 596 11.20 -12.22 -11.72
C PRO A 596 10.80 -13.71 -11.81
N LEU A 597 10.82 -14.26 -13.04
CA LEU A 597 10.55 -15.68 -13.30
C LEU A 597 11.72 -16.55 -12.84
N ARG A 598 11.44 -17.55 -12.01
CA ARG A 598 12.43 -18.52 -11.51
C ARG A 598 12.36 -19.81 -12.32
N GLN A 599 13.50 -20.51 -12.37
CA GLN A 599 13.59 -21.84 -13.00
C GLN A 599 13.11 -22.93 -12.05
#